data_313ec35693f7bedc216a110b77c3f66d
#
_entry.id   313ec35693f7bedc216a110b77c3f66d
#
_cell.length_a   1.000
_cell.length_b   1.000
_cell.length_c   1.000
_cell.angle_alpha   90.00
_cell.angle_beta   90.00
_cell.angle_gamma   90.00
#
_symmetry.space_group_name_H-M   'P 1'
#
loop_
_entity.id
_entity.type
_entity.pdbx_description
1 polymer ?
#
loop_
_entity_poly.entity_id
_entity_poly.type
_entity_poly.pdbx_seq_one_letter_code
_entity_poly.pdbx_strand_id
1 'polypeptide(L)'
;MKIYKSIIGENFKPYIIAEACINHQGNMKIAKKMIEIAANCGVSAVKFQFHILDDEMLRSTPKSKNFKKTLYETLDNTNFNIKEHLELKNLCEKNKIDYLCTPFSIKSADILEKDIKVKVFKTGSGELTNIPFQIHIAKKRIPTIISTGMSEMNEIAYTIKKVKKYNNNICITQCTSAYPCPPSISDIGVIKTFKNKFKLPVGLSDHTNNNYTSFGAIALGAVLIEKHFTLDKKMNGPDHASSINPEELKELVEGCNAIYSAKSERKVIHKEERQIISWARESVVSTKNIKIGERLNKHNISVKRPAPNNKEIAPKYFNKIIGKEAKKNIRIDKKIKWSEIG
;
A
#
# COMPACT_ATOMS: atom_id res chain seq x y z
N MET A 1 -0.04 -12.87 6.62
CA MET A 1 1.15 -13.69 6.27
C MET A 1 2.34 -13.21 7.10
N LYS A 2 3.12 -14.10 7.70
CA LYS A 2 4.34 -13.71 8.44
C LYS A 2 5.55 -13.83 7.53
N ILE A 3 6.35 -12.76 7.44
CA ILE A 3 7.63 -12.71 6.72
C ILE A 3 8.68 -12.19 7.70
N TYR A 4 9.76 -12.94 7.93
CA TYR A 4 10.78 -12.60 8.92
C TYR A 4 10.15 -12.20 10.27
N LYS A 5 10.35 -10.94 10.71
CA LYS A 5 9.74 -10.38 11.92
C LYS A 5 8.46 -9.60 11.65
N SER A 6 8.11 -9.37 10.37
CA SER A 6 6.97 -8.58 9.94
C SER A 6 5.73 -9.45 9.72
N ILE A 7 4.55 -8.86 9.92
CA ILE A 7 3.26 -9.46 9.56
C ILE A 7 2.66 -8.63 8.43
N ILE A 8 2.40 -9.28 7.30
CA ILE A 8 1.71 -8.69 6.17
C ILE A 8 0.21 -8.96 6.32
N GLY A 9 -0.59 -7.90 6.41
CA GLY A 9 -2.04 -7.98 6.59
C GLY A 9 -2.66 -6.60 6.77
N GLU A 10 -3.99 -6.52 6.69
CA GLU A 10 -4.73 -5.25 6.66
C GLU A 10 -4.57 -4.40 7.93
N ASN A 11 -4.32 -5.05 9.06
CA ASN A 11 -4.16 -4.38 10.36
C ASN A 11 -2.70 -4.05 10.71
N PHE A 12 -1.80 -4.18 9.75
CA PHE A 12 -0.38 -3.90 9.94
C PHE A 12 0.09 -2.85 8.93
N LYS A 13 1.18 -2.15 9.27
CA LYS A 13 1.80 -1.19 8.36
C LYS A 13 2.12 -1.87 7.02
N PRO A 14 2.00 -1.15 5.90
CA PRO A 14 2.32 -1.69 4.58
C PRO A 14 3.75 -2.20 4.51
N TYR A 15 3.95 -3.34 3.89
CA TYR A 15 5.28 -3.92 3.66
C TYR A 15 5.82 -3.38 2.33
N ILE A 16 6.87 -2.54 2.40
CA ILE A 16 7.43 -1.86 1.22
C ILE A 16 8.69 -2.58 0.78
N ILE A 17 8.71 -3.02 -0.48
CA ILE A 17 9.84 -3.71 -1.13
C ILE A 17 10.47 -2.77 -2.16
N ALA A 18 11.73 -2.40 -1.95
CA ALA A 18 12.55 -1.78 -2.98
C ALA A 18 13.13 -2.87 -3.89
N GLU A 19 12.68 -2.93 -5.13
CA GLU A 19 13.15 -3.89 -6.14
C GLU A 19 14.43 -3.37 -6.79
N ALA A 20 15.57 -3.94 -6.43
CA ALA A 20 16.88 -3.62 -7.04
C ALA A 20 16.99 -4.21 -8.45
N CYS A 21 16.34 -5.33 -8.72
CA CYS A 21 16.38 -6.03 -10.00
C CYS A 21 17.83 -6.12 -10.51
N ILE A 22 18.08 -5.65 -11.74
CA ILE A 22 19.42 -5.58 -12.36
C ILE A 22 20.04 -4.17 -12.33
N ASN A 23 19.44 -3.22 -11.59
CA ASN A 23 19.93 -1.83 -11.50
C ASN A 23 21.31 -1.71 -10.82
N HIS A 24 21.76 -2.74 -10.14
CA HIS A 24 23.13 -2.84 -9.63
C HIS A 24 24.17 -3.15 -10.71
N GLN A 25 23.76 -3.51 -11.94
CA GLN A 25 24.63 -3.73 -13.11
C GLN A 25 25.76 -4.76 -12.87
N GLY A 26 25.54 -5.79 -12.07
CA GLY A 26 26.56 -6.77 -11.66
C GLY A 26 27.64 -6.20 -10.73
N ASN A 27 27.46 -4.98 -10.20
CA ASN A 27 28.43 -4.30 -9.36
C ASN A 27 28.02 -4.37 -7.87
N MET A 28 28.78 -5.15 -7.08
CA MET A 28 28.54 -5.33 -5.65
C MET A 28 28.59 -4.03 -4.85
N LYS A 29 29.42 -3.03 -5.24
CA LYS A 29 29.48 -1.73 -4.54
C LYS A 29 28.16 -0.97 -4.74
N ILE A 30 27.61 -1.00 -5.96
CA ILE A 30 26.29 -0.39 -6.27
C ILE A 30 25.20 -1.11 -5.50
N ALA A 31 25.15 -2.45 -5.54
CA ALA A 31 24.15 -3.25 -4.84
C ALA A 31 24.13 -2.98 -3.32
N LYS A 32 25.31 -2.90 -2.69
CA LYS A 32 25.44 -2.56 -1.27
C LYS A 32 24.94 -1.15 -0.97
N LYS A 33 25.29 -0.17 -1.80
CA LYS A 33 24.82 1.21 -1.64
C LYS A 33 23.31 1.30 -1.81
N MET A 34 22.72 0.52 -2.72
CA MET A 34 21.24 0.43 -2.86
C MET A 34 20.59 -0.07 -1.58
N ILE A 35 21.15 -1.11 -0.91
CA ILE A 35 20.65 -1.61 0.36
C ILE A 35 20.68 -0.54 1.46
N GLU A 36 21.83 0.15 1.62
CA GLU A 36 22.03 1.17 2.65
C GLU A 36 21.05 2.34 2.47
N ILE A 37 20.90 2.82 1.23
CA ILE A 37 20.00 3.92 0.91
C ILE A 37 18.53 3.48 1.11
N ALA A 38 18.15 2.31 0.62
CA ALA A 38 16.80 1.80 0.80
C ALA A 38 16.44 1.64 2.29
N ALA A 39 17.37 1.14 3.11
CA ALA A 39 17.19 1.04 4.55
C ALA A 39 16.99 2.42 5.20
N ASN A 40 17.76 3.43 4.81
CA ASN A 40 17.61 4.80 5.28
C ASN A 40 16.29 5.45 4.84
N CYS A 41 15.71 5.02 3.72
CA CYS A 41 14.37 5.41 3.31
C CYS A 41 13.26 4.73 4.12
N GLY A 42 13.58 3.72 4.96
CA GLY A 42 12.63 3.04 5.83
C GLY A 42 11.83 1.92 5.16
N VAL A 43 12.34 1.32 4.08
CA VAL A 43 11.69 0.16 3.44
C VAL A 43 11.69 -1.06 4.35
N SER A 44 10.77 -1.98 4.09
CA SER A 44 10.74 -3.26 4.80
C SER A 44 11.77 -4.25 4.25
N ALA A 45 12.04 -4.21 2.95
CA ALA A 45 12.93 -5.13 2.28
C ALA A 45 13.58 -4.54 1.02
N VAL A 46 14.73 -5.10 0.65
CA VAL A 46 15.30 -4.98 -0.70
C VAL A 46 15.22 -6.33 -1.38
N LYS A 47 14.83 -6.32 -2.67
CA LYS A 47 14.68 -7.53 -3.47
C LYS A 47 15.67 -7.57 -4.62
N PHE A 48 16.28 -8.75 -4.81
CA PHE A 48 17.18 -9.10 -5.90
C PHE A 48 16.60 -10.25 -6.73
N GLN A 49 17.32 -10.64 -7.76
CA GLN A 49 16.99 -11.76 -8.63
C GLN A 49 18.16 -12.76 -8.61
N PHE A 50 17.84 -14.05 -8.70
CA PHE A 50 18.84 -15.11 -8.77
C PHE A 50 18.59 -15.99 -9.99
N HIS A 51 19.47 -15.87 -10.97
CA HIS A 51 19.34 -16.51 -12.27
C HIS A 51 20.29 -17.71 -12.40
N ILE A 52 19.79 -18.79 -13.00
CA ILE A 52 20.57 -19.89 -13.56
C ILE A 52 20.14 -20.03 -15.01
N LEU A 53 20.77 -19.27 -15.88
CA LEU A 53 20.27 -18.96 -17.22
C LEU A 53 19.96 -20.18 -18.08
N ASP A 54 20.83 -21.19 -18.06
CA ASP A 54 20.61 -22.43 -18.81
C ASP A 54 19.44 -23.30 -18.28
N ASP A 55 18.97 -23.05 -17.04
CA ASP A 55 17.83 -23.73 -16.43
C ASP A 55 16.50 -22.92 -16.57
N GLU A 56 16.55 -21.67 -17.02
CA GLU A 56 15.37 -20.78 -17.06
C GLU A 56 15.00 -20.31 -18.46
N MET A 57 15.95 -20.23 -19.39
CA MET A 57 15.66 -19.75 -20.74
C MET A 57 16.52 -20.37 -21.81
N LEU A 58 16.01 -20.41 -23.03
CA LEU A 58 16.76 -20.75 -24.22
C LEU A 58 17.68 -19.59 -24.62
N ARG A 59 18.90 -19.89 -25.11
CA ARG A 59 19.83 -18.86 -25.64
C ARG A 59 19.25 -18.06 -26.79
N SER A 60 18.25 -18.62 -27.51
CA SER A 60 17.49 -17.98 -28.57
C SER A 60 16.33 -17.10 -28.08
N THR A 61 16.17 -16.90 -26.77
CA THR A 61 15.12 -16.05 -26.21
C THR A 61 15.14 -14.66 -26.85
N PRO A 62 13.99 -14.15 -27.34
CA PRO A 62 13.92 -12.89 -28.07
C PRO A 62 14.44 -11.71 -27.26
N LYS A 63 15.08 -10.76 -27.95
CA LYS A 63 15.50 -9.50 -27.35
C LYS A 63 14.28 -8.60 -27.08
N SER A 64 14.14 -8.13 -25.84
CA SER A 64 13.16 -7.09 -25.54
C SER A 64 13.59 -5.73 -26.13
N LYS A 65 12.61 -4.89 -26.49
CA LYS A 65 12.85 -3.55 -27.04
C LYS A 65 13.69 -2.66 -26.13
N ASN A 66 13.60 -2.86 -24.82
CA ASN A 66 14.30 -2.06 -23.80
C ASN A 66 15.75 -2.51 -23.56
N PHE A 67 16.21 -3.61 -24.17
CA PHE A 67 17.51 -4.18 -23.94
C PHE A 67 18.44 -3.90 -25.14
N LYS A 68 19.67 -3.43 -24.87
CA LYS A 68 20.70 -3.27 -25.90
C LYS A 68 21.26 -4.62 -26.38
N LYS A 69 21.42 -5.58 -25.47
CA LYS A 69 21.85 -6.96 -25.70
C LYS A 69 20.67 -7.93 -25.63
N THR A 70 20.88 -9.23 -25.90
CA THR A 70 19.86 -10.26 -25.63
C THR A 70 19.53 -10.30 -24.14
N LEU A 71 18.36 -10.84 -23.78
CA LEU A 71 18.00 -11.01 -22.36
C LEU A 71 19.03 -11.89 -21.64
N TYR A 72 19.42 -13.01 -22.28
CA TYR A 72 20.44 -13.91 -21.76
C TYR A 72 21.76 -13.18 -21.43
N GLU A 73 22.33 -12.47 -22.40
CA GLU A 73 23.59 -11.73 -22.20
C GLU A 73 23.47 -10.61 -21.15
N THR A 74 22.31 -9.98 -21.04
CA THR A 74 22.10 -8.92 -20.06
C THR A 74 22.10 -9.51 -18.64
N LEU A 75 21.37 -10.59 -18.43
CA LEU A 75 21.28 -11.25 -17.13
C LEU A 75 22.60 -11.92 -16.75
N ASP A 76 23.32 -12.53 -17.70
CA ASP A 76 24.64 -13.12 -17.47
C ASP A 76 25.64 -12.09 -16.94
N ASN A 77 25.63 -10.88 -17.51
CA ASN A 77 26.51 -9.78 -17.10
C ASN A 77 26.11 -9.12 -15.75
N THR A 78 24.89 -9.36 -15.27
CA THR A 78 24.38 -8.71 -14.06
C THR A 78 24.10 -9.68 -12.91
N ASN A 79 24.18 -10.98 -13.15
CA ASN A 79 23.88 -12.00 -12.16
C ASN A 79 24.97 -12.06 -11.06
N PHE A 80 24.54 -12.28 -9.82
CA PHE A 80 25.43 -12.51 -8.69
C PHE A 80 25.50 -14.01 -8.35
N ASN A 81 26.65 -14.46 -7.86
CA ASN A 81 26.83 -15.81 -7.36
C ASN A 81 26.32 -15.97 -5.90
N ILE A 82 26.28 -17.21 -5.41
CA ILE A 82 25.77 -17.55 -4.06
C ILE A 82 26.49 -16.75 -2.96
N LYS A 83 27.83 -16.59 -3.06
CA LYS A 83 28.63 -15.87 -2.06
C LYS A 83 28.25 -14.40 -2.01
N GLU A 84 28.05 -13.78 -3.17
CA GLU A 84 27.60 -12.38 -3.29
C GLU A 84 26.20 -12.18 -2.73
N HIS A 85 25.27 -13.10 -3.02
CA HIS A 85 23.92 -13.06 -2.43
C HIS A 85 23.93 -13.21 -0.90
N LEU A 86 24.80 -14.07 -0.35
CA LEU A 86 24.96 -14.18 1.10
C LEU A 86 25.52 -12.88 1.70
N GLU A 87 26.44 -12.20 1.02
CA GLU A 87 26.96 -10.91 1.46
C GLU A 87 25.88 -9.82 1.46
N LEU A 88 25.05 -9.73 0.41
CA LEU A 88 23.93 -8.81 0.33
C LEU A 88 22.88 -9.10 1.41
N LYS A 89 22.56 -10.38 1.65
CA LYS A 89 21.64 -10.79 2.72
C LYS A 89 22.15 -10.34 4.09
N ASN A 90 23.42 -10.60 4.40
CA ASN A 90 24.03 -10.19 5.67
C ASN A 90 24.01 -8.66 5.83
N LEU A 91 24.20 -7.91 4.75
CA LEU A 91 24.13 -6.45 4.77
C LEU A 91 22.69 -5.97 5.03
N CYS A 92 21.67 -6.61 4.45
CA CYS A 92 20.25 -6.31 4.75
C CYS A 92 19.97 -6.56 6.24
N GLU A 93 20.39 -7.69 6.80
CA GLU A 93 20.21 -8.02 8.21
C GLU A 93 20.89 -6.99 9.14
N LYS A 94 22.11 -6.55 8.80
CA LYS A 94 22.84 -5.50 9.52
C LYS A 94 22.09 -4.16 9.49
N ASN A 95 21.45 -3.84 8.37
CA ASN A 95 20.63 -2.62 8.21
C ASN A 95 19.19 -2.80 8.72
N LYS A 96 18.84 -3.95 9.33
CA LYS A 96 17.53 -4.26 9.91
C LYS A 96 16.36 -4.26 8.91
N ILE A 97 16.64 -4.56 7.66
CA ILE A 97 15.66 -4.79 6.60
C ILE A 97 15.73 -6.23 6.11
N ASP A 98 14.64 -6.69 5.50
CA ASP A 98 14.57 -8.05 4.99
C ASP A 98 15.26 -8.16 3.62
N TYR A 99 15.92 -9.29 3.39
CA TYR A 99 16.46 -9.67 2.08
C TYR A 99 15.48 -10.56 1.35
N LEU A 100 15.05 -10.16 0.15
CA LEU A 100 14.21 -10.95 -0.73
C LEU A 100 14.98 -11.30 -2.02
N CYS A 101 14.63 -12.44 -2.60
CA CYS A 101 15.19 -12.83 -3.89
C CYS A 101 14.17 -13.62 -4.70
N THR A 102 14.08 -13.31 -5.99
CA THR A 102 13.21 -14.00 -6.95
C THR A 102 14.00 -15.10 -7.65
N PRO A 103 13.62 -16.39 -7.51
CA PRO A 103 14.13 -17.46 -8.36
C PRO A 103 13.35 -17.52 -9.68
N PHE A 104 14.00 -17.96 -10.75
CA PHE A 104 13.39 -18.16 -12.07
C PHE A 104 13.41 -19.60 -12.55
N SER A 105 14.00 -20.52 -11.78
CA SER A 105 14.01 -21.95 -12.05
C SER A 105 13.85 -22.77 -10.78
N ILE A 106 13.54 -24.06 -10.90
CA ILE A 106 13.46 -24.98 -9.78
C ILE A 106 14.82 -25.04 -9.03
N LYS A 107 15.91 -25.08 -9.79
CA LYS A 107 17.26 -25.13 -9.23
C LYS A 107 17.63 -23.84 -8.48
N SER A 108 17.28 -22.68 -9.04
CA SER A 108 17.50 -21.40 -8.34
C SER A 108 16.69 -21.32 -7.04
N ALA A 109 15.45 -21.84 -7.03
CA ALA A 109 14.63 -21.91 -5.82
C ALA A 109 15.24 -22.84 -4.75
N ASP A 110 15.82 -23.97 -5.16
CA ASP A 110 16.47 -24.89 -4.23
C ASP A 110 17.73 -24.29 -3.59
N ILE A 111 18.53 -23.56 -4.36
CA ILE A 111 19.71 -22.84 -3.87
C ILE A 111 19.29 -21.72 -2.91
N LEU A 112 18.27 -20.94 -3.26
CA LEU A 112 17.75 -19.88 -2.37
C LEU A 112 17.27 -20.43 -1.03
N GLU A 113 16.64 -21.62 -1.03
CA GLU A 113 16.21 -22.28 0.20
C GLU A 113 17.40 -22.84 1.01
N LYS A 114 18.25 -23.67 0.38
CA LYS A 114 19.25 -24.49 1.07
C LYS A 114 20.51 -23.70 1.43
N ASP A 115 21.02 -22.93 0.47
CA ASP A 115 22.33 -22.27 0.58
C ASP A 115 22.18 -20.85 1.11
N ILE A 116 21.27 -20.04 0.53
CA ILE A 116 21.05 -18.67 0.93
C ILE A 116 20.08 -18.56 2.11
N LYS A 117 19.21 -19.57 2.30
CA LYS A 117 18.27 -19.70 3.42
C LYS A 117 17.31 -18.51 3.49
N VAL A 118 16.68 -18.21 2.35
CA VAL A 118 15.63 -17.17 2.29
C VAL A 118 14.43 -17.55 3.17
N LYS A 119 13.76 -16.55 3.72
CA LYS A 119 12.58 -16.75 4.59
C LYS A 119 11.26 -16.45 3.88
N VAL A 120 11.32 -15.98 2.65
CA VAL A 120 10.19 -15.70 1.80
C VAL A 120 10.60 -15.87 0.34
N PHE A 121 9.73 -16.46 -0.46
CA PHE A 121 9.88 -16.48 -1.91
C PHE A 121 9.06 -15.35 -2.55
N LYS A 122 9.59 -14.77 -3.61
CA LYS A 122 8.84 -13.98 -4.58
C LYS A 122 8.89 -14.72 -5.91
N THR A 123 7.75 -14.94 -6.56
CA THR A 123 7.72 -15.44 -7.93
C THR A 123 7.35 -14.30 -8.89
N GLY A 124 8.05 -14.20 -9.99
CA GLY A 124 7.80 -13.18 -11.03
C GLY A 124 6.47 -13.43 -11.75
N SER A 125 6.05 -12.44 -12.52
CA SER A 125 4.82 -12.53 -13.33
C SER A 125 4.93 -13.59 -14.44
N GLY A 126 6.12 -13.74 -15.04
CA GLY A 126 6.38 -14.74 -16.06
C GLY A 126 6.21 -16.18 -15.59
N GLU A 127 6.45 -16.42 -14.30
CA GLU A 127 6.39 -17.75 -13.68
C GLU A 127 4.98 -18.11 -13.18
N LEU A 128 3.98 -17.23 -13.27
CA LEU A 128 2.64 -17.53 -12.75
C LEU A 128 2.06 -18.80 -13.38
N THR A 129 2.16 -18.93 -14.68
CA THR A 129 1.62 -20.06 -15.43
C THR A 129 2.54 -21.29 -15.45
N ASN A 130 3.76 -21.17 -14.92
CA ASN A 130 4.67 -22.29 -14.75
C ASN A 130 4.26 -23.14 -13.55
N ILE A 131 3.21 -23.95 -13.73
CA ILE A 131 2.61 -24.76 -12.67
C ILE A 131 3.60 -25.72 -11.99
N PRO A 132 4.51 -26.42 -12.69
CA PRO A 132 5.54 -27.24 -12.07
C PRO A 132 6.41 -26.46 -11.07
N PHE A 133 6.86 -25.26 -11.47
CA PHE A 133 7.65 -24.37 -10.63
C PHE A 133 6.85 -23.84 -9.42
N GLN A 134 5.62 -23.37 -9.64
CA GLN A 134 4.76 -22.86 -8.56
C GLN A 134 4.45 -23.94 -7.52
N ILE A 135 4.19 -25.18 -7.93
CA ILE A 135 4.00 -26.32 -7.03
C ILE A 135 5.28 -26.65 -6.28
N HIS A 136 6.43 -26.60 -6.94
CA HIS A 136 7.73 -26.85 -6.30
C HIS A 136 8.00 -25.84 -5.17
N ILE A 137 7.81 -24.55 -5.44
CA ILE A 137 7.90 -23.48 -4.42
C ILE A 137 6.89 -23.72 -3.28
N ALA A 138 5.64 -24.05 -3.61
CA ALA A 138 4.60 -24.24 -2.61
C ALA A 138 4.89 -25.42 -1.66
N LYS A 139 5.48 -26.51 -2.16
CA LYS A 139 5.87 -27.68 -1.35
C LYS A 139 6.92 -27.35 -0.29
N LYS A 140 7.72 -26.29 -0.48
CA LYS A 140 8.71 -25.83 0.51
C LYS A 140 8.05 -25.18 1.73
N ARG A 141 6.77 -24.82 1.65
CA ARG A 141 5.96 -24.20 2.73
C ARG A 141 6.54 -22.90 3.31
N ILE A 142 7.48 -22.29 2.58
CA ILE A 142 8.00 -20.96 2.90
C ILE A 142 6.96 -19.92 2.44
N PRO A 143 6.74 -18.82 3.19
CA PRO A 143 5.88 -17.71 2.75
C PRO A 143 6.21 -17.29 1.33
N THR A 144 5.19 -17.09 0.48
CA THR A 144 5.41 -16.80 -0.93
C THR A 144 4.57 -15.62 -1.40
N ILE A 145 5.21 -14.67 -2.08
CA ILE A 145 4.55 -13.57 -2.79
C ILE A 145 4.49 -13.94 -4.26
N ILE A 146 3.29 -13.98 -4.84
CA ILE A 146 3.05 -14.39 -6.23
C ILE A 146 2.61 -13.17 -7.03
N SER A 147 3.37 -12.81 -8.07
CA SER A 147 3.02 -11.74 -9.00
C SER A 147 2.07 -12.27 -10.08
N THR A 148 1.14 -11.38 -10.55
CA THR A 148 0.05 -11.79 -11.45
C THR A 148 0.04 -11.04 -12.78
N GLY A 149 1.10 -10.32 -13.13
CA GLY A 149 1.21 -9.63 -14.41
C GLY A 149 1.12 -10.58 -15.61
N MET A 150 0.69 -10.07 -16.77
CA MET A 150 0.56 -10.83 -18.03
C MET A 150 -0.35 -12.07 -17.92
N SER A 151 -1.30 -12.07 -16.97
CA SER A 151 -2.15 -13.24 -16.73
C SER A 151 -3.60 -12.85 -16.54
N GLU A 152 -4.49 -13.67 -17.06
CA GLU A 152 -5.92 -13.52 -16.90
C GLU A 152 -6.43 -14.11 -15.57
N MET A 153 -7.63 -13.72 -15.18
CA MET A 153 -8.24 -14.12 -13.92
C MET A 153 -8.41 -15.64 -13.74
N ASN A 154 -8.64 -16.36 -14.82
CA ASN A 154 -8.76 -17.83 -14.86
C ASN A 154 -7.40 -18.51 -14.61
N GLU A 155 -6.32 -18.01 -15.19
CA GLU A 155 -4.96 -18.51 -15.00
C GLU A 155 -4.50 -18.28 -13.57
N ILE A 156 -4.74 -17.06 -13.04
CA ILE A 156 -4.45 -16.71 -11.64
C ILE A 156 -5.21 -17.64 -10.70
N ALA A 157 -6.52 -17.82 -10.92
CA ALA A 157 -7.34 -18.69 -10.08
C ALA A 157 -6.88 -20.15 -10.13
N TYR A 158 -6.49 -20.63 -11.32
CA TYR A 158 -5.96 -21.99 -11.48
C TYR A 158 -4.66 -22.17 -10.69
N THR A 159 -3.71 -21.26 -10.85
CA THR A 159 -2.42 -21.30 -10.15
C THR A 159 -2.60 -21.26 -8.63
N ILE A 160 -3.41 -20.31 -8.12
CA ILE A 160 -3.69 -20.20 -6.67
C ILE A 160 -4.33 -21.48 -6.15
N LYS A 161 -5.28 -22.09 -6.88
CA LYS A 161 -5.88 -23.38 -6.50
C LYS A 161 -4.85 -24.50 -6.39
N LYS A 162 -3.85 -24.53 -7.29
CA LYS A 162 -2.77 -25.53 -7.25
C LYS A 162 -1.82 -25.28 -6.09
N VAL A 163 -1.39 -24.04 -5.87
CA VAL A 163 -0.48 -23.63 -4.79
C VAL A 163 -1.10 -23.87 -3.42
N LYS A 164 -2.37 -23.51 -3.21
CA LYS A 164 -3.08 -23.68 -1.93
C LYS A 164 -3.19 -25.14 -1.46
N LYS A 165 -3.00 -26.12 -2.31
CA LYS A 165 -2.94 -27.52 -1.90
C LYS A 165 -1.72 -27.82 -1.02
N TYR A 166 -0.66 -27.01 -1.09
CA TYR A 166 0.61 -27.24 -0.40
C TYR A 166 0.98 -26.11 0.55
N ASN A 167 0.60 -24.83 0.19
CA ASN A 167 0.95 -23.65 0.96
C ASN A 167 -0.20 -22.63 0.96
N ASN A 168 -0.71 -22.32 2.14
CA ASN A 168 -1.71 -21.25 2.34
C ASN A 168 -1.09 -19.92 2.81
N ASN A 169 0.23 -19.91 3.09
CA ASN A 169 0.92 -18.72 3.54
C ASN A 169 1.44 -17.91 2.33
N ILE A 170 0.50 -17.42 1.55
CA ILE A 170 0.76 -16.71 0.29
C ILE A 170 0.14 -15.31 0.29
N CYS A 171 0.79 -14.39 -0.41
CA CYS A 171 0.29 -13.08 -0.78
C CYS A 171 0.32 -12.98 -2.30
N ILE A 172 -0.67 -12.34 -2.91
CA ILE A 172 -0.67 -12.10 -4.36
C ILE A 172 -0.52 -10.61 -4.62
N THR A 173 0.16 -10.23 -5.72
CA THR A 173 0.26 -8.82 -6.10
C THR A 173 -0.43 -8.57 -7.44
N GLN A 174 -1.33 -7.58 -7.49
CA GLN A 174 -1.67 -6.97 -8.76
C GLN A 174 -0.39 -6.45 -9.41
N CYS A 175 -0.25 -6.67 -10.71
CA CYS A 175 0.91 -6.26 -11.48
C CYS A 175 0.49 -6.03 -12.93
N THR A 176 0.97 -4.93 -13.53
CA THR A 176 0.94 -4.73 -14.98
C THR A 176 2.38 -4.67 -15.47
N SER A 177 2.77 -5.67 -16.28
CA SER A 177 4.15 -5.84 -16.76
C SER A 177 4.44 -4.94 -17.97
N ALA A 178 4.29 -3.63 -17.78
CA ALA A 178 4.71 -2.59 -18.73
C ALA A 178 5.76 -1.70 -18.04
N TYR A 179 6.84 -1.35 -18.70
CA TYR A 179 7.99 -0.64 -18.14
C TYR A 179 8.38 0.58 -18.99
N PRO A 180 7.96 1.83 -18.62
CA PRO A 180 7.08 2.17 -17.50
C PRO A 180 5.62 1.83 -17.78
N CYS A 181 4.84 1.61 -16.72
CA CYS A 181 3.41 1.37 -16.81
C CYS A 181 2.65 2.71 -16.84
N PRO A 182 1.87 3.01 -17.88
CA PRO A 182 0.94 4.14 -17.82
C PRO A 182 -0.11 3.94 -16.71
N PRO A 183 -0.43 4.97 -15.91
CA PRO A 183 -1.41 4.84 -14.83
C PRO A 183 -2.78 4.32 -15.28
N SER A 184 -3.19 4.62 -16.52
CA SER A 184 -4.47 4.21 -17.11
C SER A 184 -4.66 2.70 -17.27
N ILE A 185 -3.57 1.91 -17.23
CA ILE A 185 -3.60 0.45 -17.32
C ILE A 185 -3.01 -0.23 -16.06
N SER A 186 -2.78 0.52 -15.00
CA SER A 186 -2.28 -0.04 -13.72
C SER A 186 -3.32 -0.86 -12.98
N ASP A 187 -4.61 -0.63 -13.26
CA ASP A 187 -5.76 -1.42 -12.80
C ASP A 187 -5.76 -1.69 -11.27
N ILE A 188 -5.40 -0.70 -10.46
CA ILE A 188 -5.32 -0.86 -9.00
C ILE A 188 -6.65 -1.30 -8.36
N GLY A 189 -7.80 -1.07 -9.03
CA GLY A 189 -9.11 -1.57 -8.60
C GLY A 189 -9.18 -3.09 -8.47
N VAL A 190 -8.35 -3.83 -9.23
CA VAL A 190 -8.23 -5.30 -9.19
C VAL A 190 -7.84 -5.80 -7.80
N ILE A 191 -7.18 -4.99 -6.97
CA ILE A 191 -6.85 -5.30 -5.57
C ILE A 191 -8.10 -5.72 -4.80
N LYS A 192 -9.21 -4.97 -4.93
CA LYS A 192 -10.49 -5.32 -4.29
C LYS A 192 -11.05 -6.63 -4.84
N THR A 193 -10.97 -6.84 -6.15
CA THR A 193 -11.42 -8.07 -6.81
C THR A 193 -10.65 -9.28 -6.29
N PHE A 194 -9.33 -9.18 -6.19
CA PHE A 194 -8.49 -10.26 -5.67
C PHE A 194 -8.78 -10.56 -4.20
N LYS A 195 -8.91 -9.54 -3.35
CA LYS A 195 -9.28 -9.70 -1.95
C LYS A 195 -10.60 -10.46 -1.80
N ASN A 196 -11.61 -10.05 -2.56
CA ASN A 196 -12.94 -10.66 -2.50
C ASN A 196 -12.94 -12.09 -3.02
N LYS A 197 -12.24 -12.35 -4.13
CA LYS A 197 -12.24 -13.67 -4.80
C LYS A 197 -11.36 -14.70 -4.07
N PHE A 198 -10.15 -14.33 -3.69
CA PHE A 198 -9.15 -15.29 -3.22
C PHE A 198 -9.06 -15.36 -1.70
N LYS A 199 -9.56 -14.34 -0.97
CA LYS A 199 -9.46 -14.22 0.49
C LYS A 199 -8.02 -14.35 0.99
N LEU A 200 -7.10 -13.69 0.29
CA LEU A 200 -5.67 -13.64 0.55
C LEU A 200 -5.23 -12.19 0.80
N PRO A 201 -4.09 -11.98 1.48
CA PRO A 201 -3.40 -10.70 1.43
C PRO A 201 -3.07 -10.32 -0.02
N VAL A 202 -3.33 -9.07 -0.39
CA VAL A 202 -3.09 -8.54 -1.74
C VAL A 202 -2.18 -7.33 -1.68
N GLY A 203 -1.17 -7.29 -2.52
CA GLY A 203 -0.27 -6.16 -2.72
C GLY A 203 -0.36 -5.59 -4.13
N LEU A 204 0.51 -4.62 -4.42
CA LEU A 204 0.76 -4.08 -5.75
C LEU A 204 2.26 -4.22 -6.07
N SER A 205 2.58 -4.78 -7.23
CA SER A 205 3.88 -4.63 -7.89
C SER A 205 3.73 -3.53 -8.94
N ASP A 206 4.27 -2.35 -8.64
CA ASP A 206 3.97 -1.10 -9.33
C ASP A 206 5.13 -0.70 -10.27
N HIS A 207 4.83 -0.57 -11.55
CA HIS A 207 5.79 -0.17 -12.59
C HIS A 207 5.52 1.24 -13.16
N THR A 208 4.67 2.03 -12.49
CA THR A 208 4.45 3.44 -12.88
C THR A 208 5.63 4.31 -12.46
N ASN A 209 5.81 5.46 -13.13
CA ASN A 209 6.95 6.37 -12.88
C ASN A 209 6.83 7.23 -11.61
N ASN A 210 5.71 7.12 -10.88
CA ASN A 210 5.43 7.92 -9.69
C ASN A 210 4.79 7.05 -8.60
N ASN A 211 4.45 7.64 -7.45
CA ASN A 211 3.92 6.92 -6.29
C ASN A 211 2.38 6.93 -6.18
N TYR A 212 1.65 7.59 -7.10
CA TYR A 212 0.19 7.80 -6.95
C TYR A 212 -0.60 6.50 -6.99
N THR A 213 -0.24 5.57 -7.87
CA THR A 213 -0.87 4.24 -7.96
C THR A 213 -0.61 3.41 -6.70
N SER A 214 0.59 3.47 -6.15
CA SER A 214 0.96 2.84 -4.89
C SER A 214 0.15 3.41 -3.71
N PHE A 215 -0.01 4.72 -3.63
CA PHE A 215 -0.85 5.38 -2.63
C PHE A 215 -2.31 4.97 -2.76
N GLY A 216 -2.85 4.98 -3.99
CA GLY A 216 -4.19 4.50 -4.29
C GLY A 216 -4.38 3.03 -3.90
N ALA A 217 -3.39 2.17 -4.16
CA ALA A 217 -3.43 0.76 -3.79
C ALA A 217 -3.54 0.54 -2.27
N ILE A 218 -2.79 1.30 -1.46
CA ILE A 218 -2.89 1.25 0.01
C ILE A 218 -4.28 1.66 0.48
N ALA A 219 -4.85 2.72 -0.11
CA ALA A 219 -6.22 3.14 0.19
C ALA A 219 -7.27 2.07 -0.16
N LEU A 220 -7.04 1.31 -1.24
CA LEU A 220 -7.87 0.18 -1.66
C LEU A 220 -7.64 -1.11 -0.84
N GLY A 221 -6.70 -1.08 0.11
CA GLY A 221 -6.44 -2.18 1.03
C GLY A 221 -5.28 -3.09 0.61
N ALA A 222 -4.38 -2.63 -0.25
CA ALA A 222 -3.11 -3.31 -0.46
C ALA A 222 -2.31 -3.34 0.85
N VAL A 223 -1.66 -4.47 1.10
CA VAL A 223 -0.86 -4.71 2.32
C VAL A 223 0.64 -4.73 2.03
N LEU A 224 1.00 -4.68 0.75
CA LEU A 224 2.37 -4.72 0.26
C LEU A 224 2.47 -3.86 -1.00
N ILE A 225 3.57 -3.12 -1.12
CA ILE A 225 3.97 -2.42 -2.34
C ILE A 225 5.38 -2.88 -2.71
N GLU A 226 5.55 -3.24 -3.97
CA GLU A 226 6.85 -3.51 -4.58
C GLU A 226 7.07 -2.51 -5.71
N LYS A 227 8.24 -1.88 -5.74
CA LYS A 227 8.56 -0.88 -6.76
C LYS A 227 10.04 -0.92 -7.12
N HIS A 228 10.35 -0.83 -8.42
CA HIS A 228 11.73 -0.76 -8.90
C HIS A 228 12.43 0.48 -8.34
N PHE A 229 13.65 0.28 -7.86
CA PHE A 229 14.47 1.29 -7.22
C PHE A 229 15.82 1.42 -7.91
N THR A 230 16.32 2.64 -8.04
CA THR A 230 17.64 2.95 -8.58
C THR A 230 18.33 4.04 -7.77
N LEU A 231 19.63 4.11 -7.82
CA LEU A 231 20.40 5.22 -7.23
C LEU A 231 20.26 6.51 -8.04
N ASP A 232 20.18 6.39 -9.38
CA ASP A 232 19.97 7.52 -10.30
C ASP A 232 19.28 7.00 -11.58
N LYS A 233 18.17 7.64 -11.96
CA LYS A 233 17.42 7.32 -13.19
C LYS A 233 18.19 7.51 -14.48
N LYS A 234 19.29 8.27 -14.44
CA LYS A 234 20.18 8.54 -15.59
C LYS A 234 21.23 7.46 -15.81
N MET A 235 21.36 6.48 -14.91
CA MET A 235 22.27 5.36 -15.08
C MET A 235 21.89 4.52 -16.31
N ASN A 236 22.89 3.90 -16.93
CA ASN A 236 22.66 3.03 -18.08
C ASN A 236 22.11 1.67 -17.63
N GLY A 237 20.99 1.26 -18.18
CA GLY A 237 20.32 -0.02 -17.90
C GLY A 237 18.86 0.02 -18.28
N PRO A 238 18.20 -1.13 -18.47
CA PRO A 238 16.84 -1.18 -18.99
C PRO A 238 15.80 -0.67 -17.99
N ASP A 239 16.05 -0.79 -16.67
CA ASP A 239 15.05 -0.55 -15.63
C ASP A 239 15.21 0.80 -14.92
N HIS A 240 16.35 1.50 -15.09
CA HIS A 240 16.61 2.75 -14.38
C HIS A 240 15.56 3.83 -14.67
N ALA A 241 15.15 3.98 -15.94
CA ALA A 241 14.19 5.00 -16.35
C ALA A 241 12.77 4.77 -15.78
N SER A 242 12.41 3.52 -15.49
CA SER A 242 11.13 3.12 -14.90
C SER A 242 11.20 2.88 -13.39
N SER A 243 12.34 3.12 -12.78
CA SER A 243 12.57 2.98 -11.35
C SER A 243 12.39 4.31 -10.61
N ILE A 244 12.09 4.24 -9.32
CA ILE A 244 12.09 5.42 -8.45
C ILE A 244 13.50 5.64 -7.87
N ASN A 245 13.85 6.91 -7.63
CA ASN A 245 15.10 7.31 -7.00
C ASN A 245 14.99 7.32 -5.46
N PRO A 246 16.08 7.66 -4.71
CA PRO A 246 16.04 7.66 -3.25
C PRO A 246 14.99 8.60 -2.63
N GLU A 247 14.81 9.80 -3.19
CA GLU A 247 13.84 10.79 -2.71
C GLU A 247 12.40 10.26 -2.90
N GLU A 248 12.11 9.72 -4.08
CA GLU A 248 10.82 9.12 -4.40
C GLU A 248 10.54 7.85 -3.58
N LEU A 249 11.58 7.05 -3.26
CA LEU A 249 11.45 5.88 -2.39
C LEU A 249 11.09 6.29 -0.96
N LYS A 250 11.70 7.34 -0.44
CA LYS A 250 11.37 7.90 0.88
C LYS A 250 9.94 8.41 0.90
N GLU A 251 9.53 9.18 -0.11
CA GLU A 251 8.15 9.64 -0.29
C GLU A 251 7.16 8.46 -0.33
N LEU A 252 7.49 7.38 -1.05
CA LEU A 252 6.67 6.17 -1.12
C LEU A 252 6.41 5.59 0.27
N VAL A 253 7.47 5.42 1.06
CA VAL A 253 7.37 4.85 2.43
C VAL A 253 6.54 5.75 3.33
N GLU A 254 6.83 7.06 3.35
CA GLU A 254 6.12 8.04 4.19
C GLU A 254 4.65 8.14 3.78
N GLY A 255 4.36 8.26 2.48
CA GLY A 255 3.00 8.37 1.95
C GLY A 255 2.16 7.11 2.20
N CYS A 256 2.72 5.92 1.97
CA CYS A 256 2.03 4.66 2.27
C CYS A 256 1.67 4.54 3.76
N ASN A 257 2.59 4.92 4.67
CA ASN A 257 2.34 4.92 6.12
C ASN A 257 1.29 5.95 6.52
N ALA A 258 1.31 7.15 5.93
CA ALA A 258 0.34 8.20 6.18
C ALA A 258 -1.07 7.76 5.77
N ILE A 259 -1.23 7.21 4.56
CA ILE A 259 -2.52 6.71 4.06
C ILE A 259 -3.02 5.54 4.92
N TYR A 260 -2.13 4.61 5.29
CA TYR A 260 -2.49 3.52 6.19
C TYR A 260 -3.05 4.04 7.51
N SER A 261 -2.43 5.07 8.09
CA SER A 261 -2.88 5.66 9.35
C SER A 261 -4.21 6.41 9.20
N ALA A 262 -4.48 6.97 8.02
CA ALA A 262 -5.67 7.77 7.73
C ALA A 262 -6.91 6.95 7.33
N LYS A 263 -6.79 5.67 7.00
CA LYS A 263 -7.85 4.84 6.39
C LYS A 263 -8.91 4.30 7.36
N SER A 264 -9.16 4.96 8.51
CA SER A 264 -10.22 4.55 9.43
C SER A 264 -11.61 4.67 8.76
N GLU A 265 -12.43 3.63 8.89
CA GLU A 265 -13.82 3.62 8.39
C GLU A 265 -14.81 4.22 9.40
N ARG A 266 -14.34 4.62 10.58
CA ARG A 266 -15.20 5.15 11.65
C ARG A 266 -15.29 6.68 11.55
N LYS A 267 -16.50 7.22 11.33
CA LYS A 267 -16.77 8.65 11.49
C LYS A 267 -17.05 8.98 12.94
N VAL A 268 -16.05 9.52 13.63
CA VAL A 268 -16.11 9.94 15.05
C VAL A 268 -15.71 11.41 15.17
N ILE A 269 -16.05 12.01 16.30
CA ILE A 269 -15.53 13.32 16.68
C ILE A 269 -14.22 13.12 17.42
N HIS A 270 -13.13 13.55 16.82
CA HIS A 270 -11.81 13.48 17.42
C HIS A 270 -11.63 14.52 18.53
N LYS A 271 -10.64 14.27 19.41
CA LYS A 271 -10.35 15.16 20.54
C LYS A 271 -10.08 16.60 20.08
N GLU A 272 -9.35 16.73 18.98
CA GLU A 272 -8.94 18.00 18.37
C GLU A 272 -10.14 18.81 17.86
N GLU A 273 -11.22 18.14 17.41
CA GLU A 273 -12.43 18.81 16.94
C GLU A 273 -13.28 19.40 18.07
N ARG A 274 -13.12 18.95 19.31
CA ARG A 274 -13.98 19.36 20.43
C ARG A 274 -13.88 20.85 20.75
N GLN A 275 -12.71 21.45 20.64
CA GLN A 275 -12.53 22.89 20.79
C GLN A 275 -13.26 23.67 19.69
N ILE A 276 -13.17 23.17 18.44
CA ILE A 276 -13.83 23.78 17.30
C ILE A 276 -15.35 23.70 17.45
N ILE A 277 -15.89 22.58 17.92
CA ILE A 277 -17.32 22.40 18.16
C ILE A 277 -17.87 23.51 19.07
N SER A 278 -17.16 23.87 20.14
CA SER A 278 -17.66 24.82 21.15
C SER A 278 -18.03 26.19 20.57
N TRP A 279 -17.29 26.65 19.57
CA TRP A 279 -17.53 27.97 18.95
C TRP A 279 -18.08 27.90 17.52
N ALA A 280 -17.88 26.78 16.80
CA ALA A 280 -18.31 26.67 15.39
C ALA A 280 -19.76 26.22 15.23
N ARG A 281 -20.28 25.37 16.15
CA ARG A 281 -21.68 24.98 16.13
C ARG A 281 -22.58 26.12 16.60
N GLU A 282 -23.87 26.05 16.32
CA GLU A 282 -24.85 27.06 16.58
C GLU A 282 -25.88 26.61 17.63
N SER A 283 -26.55 27.61 18.25
CA SER A 283 -27.67 27.45 19.16
C SER A 283 -28.89 28.20 18.61
N VAL A 284 -30.09 27.82 19.01
CA VAL A 284 -31.27 28.65 18.81
C VAL A 284 -31.19 29.85 19.76
N VAL A 285 -31.34 31.05 19.19
CA VAL A 285 -31.24 32.32 19.91
C VAL A 285 -32.47 33.22 19.64
N SER A 286 -32.77 34.10 20.57
CA SER A 286 -33.74 35.19 20.38
C SER A 286 -33.14 36.28 19.51
N THR A 287 -33.90 36.79 18.52
CA THR A 287 -33.55 37.94 17.68
C THR A 287 -34.23 39.21 18.12
N LYS A 288 -35.17 39.11 19.06
CA LYS A 288 -35.92 40.22 19.72
C LYS A 288 -36.12 39.89 21.20
N ASN A 289 -36.54 40.87 21.96
CA ASN A 289 -37.08 40.59 23.28
C ASN A 289 -38.40 39.84 23.17
N ILE A 290 -38.52 38.69 23.82
CA ILE A 290 -39.74 37.85 23.79
C ILE A 290 -40.35 37.90 25.18
N LYS A 291 -41.63 38.28 25.26
CA LYS A 291 -42.38 38.37 26.54
C LYS A 291 -42.91 36.98 26.94
N ILE A 292 -43.16 36.80 28.23
CA ILE A 292 -43.87 35.62 28.75
C ILE A 292 -45.22 35.48 28.01
N GLY A 293 -45.60 34.29 27.62
CA GLY A 293 -46.80 33.97 26.84
C GLY A 293 -46.66 34.24 25.31
N GLU A 294 -45.59 34.91 24.86
CA GLU A 294 -45.37 35.15 23.43
C GLU A 294 -44.95 33.88 22.71
N ARG A 295 -45.50 33.65 21.52
CA ARG A 295 -45.16 32.44 20.71
C ARG A 295 -43.89 32.67 19.91
N LEU A 296 -43.00 31.62 19.96
CA LEU A 296 -41.78 31.57 19.17
C LEU A 296 -42.13 31.42 17.67
N ASN A 297 -41.48 32.20 16.85
CA ASN A 297 -41.69 32.21 15.40
C ASN A 297 -40.40 32.62 14.66
N LYS A 298 -40.38 32.50 13.32
CA LYS A 298 -39.21 32.82 12.48
C LYS A 298 -38.77 34.30 12.53
N HIS A 299 -39.58 35.20 13.12
CA HIS A 299 -39.27 36.63 13.21
C HIS A 299 -38.66 37.02 14.57
N ASN A 300 -38.79 36.14 15.60
CA ASN A 300 -38.28 36.44 16.92
C ASN A 300 -37.19 35.43 17.41
N ILE A 301 -36.95 34.36 16.64
CA ILE A 301 -35.84 33.44 16.88
C ILE A 301 -35.02 33.18 15.62
N SER A 302 -33.75 32.81 15.80
CA SER A 302 -32.82 32.43 14.73
C SER A 302 -31.79 31.42 15.28
N VAL A 303 -30.81 31.08 14.46
CA VAL A 303 -29.65 30.25 14.89
C VAL A 303 -28.38 31.06 14.75
N LYS A 304 -27.54 31.06 15.80
CA LYS A 304 -26.27 31.76 15.85
C LYS A 304 -25.27 30.95 16.65
N ARG A 305 -23.98 31.15 16.36
CA ARG A 305 -22.88 30.66 17.23
C ARG A 305 -22.92 31.33 18.61
N PRO A 306 -22.42 30.72 19.65
CA PRO A 306 -21.69 29.42 19.74
C PRO A 306 -22.62 28.22 20.00
N ALA A 307 -21.99 27.02 20.15
CA ALA A 307 -22.67 25.77 20.45
C ALA A 307 -23.58 25.85 21.69
N PRO A 308 -24.69 25.09 21.72
CA PRO A 308 -25.50 24.97 22.93
C PRO A 308 -24.78 24.11 23.99
N ASN A 309 -25.02 24.41 25.24
CA ASN A 309 -24.80 23.47 26.33
C ASN A 309 -26.02 22.52 26.48
N ASN A 310 -25.98 21.59 27.45
CA ASN A 310 -27.02 20.57 27.63
C ASN A 310 -28.42 21.13 27.95
N LYS A 311 -28.54 22.41 28.37
CA LYS A 311 -29.81 23.08 28.72
C LYS A 311 -30.36 23.94 27.58
N GLU A 312 -29.55 24.28 26.60
CA GLU A 312 -29.86 25.20 25.48
C GLU A 312 -30.32 24.41 24.26
N ILE A 313 -31.07 25.06 23.37
CA ILE A 313 -31.72 24.40 22.23
C ILE A 313 -30.78 24.39 21.03
N ALA A 314 -30.48 23.19 20.54
CA ALA A 314 -29.69 23.00 19.33
C ALA A 314 -30.52 23.29 18.06
N PRO A 315 -29.88 23.77 16.96
CA PRO A 315 -30.56 24.11 15.69
C PRO A 315 -31.46 23.01 15.14
N LYS A 316 -31.13 21.76 15.33
CA LYS A 316 -31.94 20.60 14.89
C LYS A 316 -33.37 20.58 15.43
N TYR A 317 -33.63 21.33 16.49
CA TYR A 317 -34.95 21.47 17.11
C TYR A 317 -35.65 22.76 16.74
N PHE A 318 -35.08 23.59 15.86
CA PHE A 318 -35.63 24.90 15.50
C PHE A 318 -37.11 24.84 15.10
N ASN A 319 -37.46 24.00 14.16
CA ASN A 319 -38.83 23.84 13.70
C ASN A 319 -39.78 23.25 14.78
N LYS A 320 -39.24 22.45 15.69
CA LYS A 320 -40.01 21.80 16.78
C LYS A 320 -40.47 22.82 17.84
N ILE A 321 -39.78 23.94 17.93
CA ILE A 321 -40.07 24.96 18.94
C ILE A 321 -40.90 26.15 18.40
N ILE A 322 -41.06 26.27 17.09
CA ILE A 322 -41.96 27.24 16.49
C ILE A 322 -43.39 26.99 16.98
N GLY A 323 -44.08 28.05 17.40
CA GLY A 323 -45.43 27.99 17.97
C GLY A 323 -45.52 27.70 19.46
N LYS A 324 -44.40 27.29 20.09
CA LYS A 324 -44.31 27.12 21.54
C LYS A 324 -44.32 28.51 22.24
N GLU A 325 -44.88 28.54 23.44
CA GLU A 325 -44.96 29.79 24.22
C GLU A 325 -43.77 29.97 25.16
N ALA A 326 -43.30 31.22 25.29
CA ALA A 326 -42.28 31.57 26.25
C ALA A 326 -42.88 31.51 27.69
N LYS A 327 -42.28 30.75 28.57
CA LYS A 327 -42.64 30.63 30.00
C LYS A 327 -42.09 31.75 30.87
N LYS A 328 -41.20 32.58 30.30
CA LYS A 328 -40.62 33.75 30.94
C LYS A 328 -40.14 34.75 29.88
N ASN A 329 -39.80 35.97 30.30
CA ASN A 329 -39.19 36.94 29.43
C ASN A 329 -37.80 36.50 28.95
N ILE A 330 -37.56 36.51 27.64
CA ILE A 330 -36.27 36.20 27.03
C ILE A 330 -35.72 37.45 26.33
N ARG A 331 -34.54 37.90 26.78
CA ARG A 331 -33.89 39.09 26.17
C ARG A 331 -33.39 38.76 24.76
N ILE A 332 -33.28 39.78 23.92
CA ILE A 332 -32.63 39.70 22.62
C ILE A 332 -31.20 39.16 22.74
N ASP A 333 -30.73 38.42 21.74
CA ASP A 333 -29.38 37.87 21.61
C ASP A 333 -28.98 36.90 22.75
N LYS A 334 -29.96 36.11 23.19
CA LYS A 334 -29.78 35.06 24.19
C LYS A 334 -30.07 33.68 23.60
N LYS A 335 -29.28 32.70 23.98
CA LYS A 335 -29.58 31.29 23.68
C LYS A 335 -30.82 30.86 24.43
N ILE A 336 -31.75 30.25 23.73
CA ILE A 336 -33.02 29.78 24.29
C ILE A 336 -32.79 28.42 24.98
N LYS A 337 -33.36 28.25 26.17
CA LYS A 337 -33.28 27.01 26.94
C LYS A 337 -34.61 26.25 26.89
N TRP A 338 -34.56 24.94 26.99
CA TRP A 338 -35.74 24.10 27.07
C TRP A 338 -36.69 24.49 28.22
N SER A 339 -36.15 24.92 29.35
CA SER A 339 -36.92 25.35 30.52
C SER A 339 -37.63 26.72 30.33
N GLU A 340 -37.34 27.42 29.23
CA GLU A 340 -37.88 28.76 28.96
C GLU A 340 -39.08 28.73 28.05
N ILE A 341 -39.45 27.54 27.51
CA ILE A 341 -40.52 27.35 26.55
C ILE A 341 -41.47 26.21 26.96
N GLY A 342 -42.71 26.26 26.47
CA GLY A 342 -43.74 25.27 26.81
C GLY A 342 -44.43 24.64 25.62
#